data_f8aa5b49b6461e42b382369e89b864b4
#
_entry.id   f8aa5b49b6461e42b382369e89b864b4
#
_cell.length_a   1.000
_cell.length_b   1.000
_cell.length_c   1.000
_cell.angle_alpha   90.00
_cell.angle_beta   90.00
_cell.angle_gamma   90.00
#
_symmetry.space_group_name_H-M   'P 1'
#
loop_
_entity.id
_entity.type
_entity.pdbx_description
1 polymer ?
#
loop_
_entity_poly.entity_id
_entity_poly.type
_entity_poly.pdbx_seq_one_letter_code
_entity_poly.pdbx_strand_id
1 'polypeptide(L)'
;LIVAQVALSFVVLAGAGLVMRSARNLNPINQGYDSLNLVVAPIKLEERQYDHARSQDFYRRLAERTRALAGVREVVFAARLPVPVLDRGRSPVGIEDYQPSPGEDMALETNTIGPGYLKAMNIPIANGRDFDERDREDAPCVAVVNEALARRYFAGGRALGKHLIKHAGQHPDQWCEIVGVVRDDKFQALRTEPLPWYAFALSQSHSTSATMLVRTAGPPENLVPNVRRAIQALDQTILVSSVLTLNDSFGPLLYFYRLFGLLVGGGGILAIILSVNGIYGMVAYAVSRRTREIGIRLALGADKHKILRLVIRQGMILVVYGLSVGLLLALALTQVLTSSIFEIPILMRVNAADPLTFGATALLLIVVALLACYLPARRATKVDPMVALRIE
;
A
#
# COMPACT_ATOMS: atom_id res chain seq x y z
N LEU A 1 28.27 18.59 8.86
CA LEU A 1 28.30 17.59 7.81
C LEU A 1 27.83 16.23 8.34
N ILE A 2 28.49 15.62 9.35
CA ILE A 2 28.19 14.26 9.88
C ILE A 2 26.76 14.16 10.38
N VAL A 3 26.25 15.12 11.16
CA VAL A 3 24.86 15.15 11.64
C VAL A 3 23.88 15.08 10.47
N ALA A 4 24.09 15.88 9.41
CA ALA A 4 23.26 15.86 8.22
C ALA A 4 23.34 14.51 7.47
N GLN A 5 24.52 13.91 7.41
CA GLN A 5 24.75 12.63 6.74
C GLN A 5 24.09 11.48 7.49
N VAL A 6 24.18 11.42 8.82
CA VAL A 6 23.51 10.42 9.66
C VAL A 6 21.99 10.62 9.58
N ALA A 7 21.50 11.87 9.61
CA ALA A 7 20.09 12.16 9.50
C ALA A 7 19.53 11.69 8.15
N LEU A 8 20.21 12.01 7.02
CA LEU A 8 19.82 11.57 5.69
C LEU A 8 19.82 10.04 5.57
N SER A 9 20.87 9.38 6.10
CA SER A 9 20.94 7.92 6.12
C SER A 9 19.78 7.30 6.88
N PHE A 10 19.41 7.89 8.03
CA PHE A 10 18.26 7.44 8.80
C PHE A 10 16.95 7.55 7.99
N VAL A 11 16.69 8.69 7.36
CA VAL A 11 15.48 8.93 6.55
C VAL A 11 15.38 7.93 5.41
N VAL A 12 16.48 7.72 4.65
CA VAL A 12 16.50 6.81 3.51
C VAL A 12 16.30 5.36 3.96
N LEU A 13 16.97 4.91 5.01
CA LEU A 13 16.86 3.54 5.53
C LEU A 13 15.48 3.29 6.15
N ALA A 14 14.94 4.24 6.91
CA ALA A 14 13.60 4.14 7.46
C ALA A 14 12.56 4.05 6.33
N GLY A 15 12.68 4.89 5.30
CA GLY A 15 11.85 4.83 4.10
C GLY A 15 11.93 3.47 3.39
N ALA A 16 13.14 2.91 3.20
CA ALA A 16 13.33 1.58 2.64
C ALA A 16 12.66 0.49 3.48
N GLY A 17 12.81 0.55 4.80
CA GLY A 17 12.17 -0.37 5.75
C GLY A 17 10.65 -0.32 5.69
N LEU A 18 10.06 0.87 5.64
CA LEU A 18 8.62 1.07 5.51
C LEU A 18 8.08 0.51 4.19
N VAL A 19 8.77 0.77 3.07
CA VAL A 19 8.40 0.21 1.75
C VAL A 19 8.48 -1.31 1.74
N MET A 20 9.54 -1.89 2.28
CA MET A 20 9.71 -3.35 2.34
C MET A 20 8.62 -4.00 3.21
N ARG A 21 8.27 -3.38 4.32
CA ARG A 21 7.19 -3.85 5.20
C ARG A 21 5.83 -3.71 4.53
N SER A 22 5.59 -2.60 3.82
CA SER A 22 4.38 -2.41 3.00
C SER A 22 4.25 -3.51 1.95
N ALA A 23 5.34 -3.83 1.24
CA ALA A 23 5.35 -4.91 0.24
C ALA A 23 5.03 -6.30 0.83
N ARG A 24 5.51 -6.60 2.04
CA ARG A 24 5.18 -7.85 2.75
C ARG A 24 3.71 -7.93 3.14
N ASN A 25 3.12 -6.80 3.53
CA ASN A 25 1.70 -6.73 3.89
C ASN A 25 0.76 -6.79 2.68
N LEU A 26 1.29 -6.62 1.46
CA LEU A 26 0.55 -6.78 0.20
C LEU A 26 0.34 -8.24 -0.21
N ASN A 27 0.86 -9.21 0.55
CA ASN A 27 0.70 -10.61 0.21
C ASN A 27 -0.81 -10.97 0.17
N PRO A 28 -1.35 -11.43 -0.98
CA PRO A 28 -2.79 -11.69 -1.14
C PRO A 28 -3.34 -12.72 -0.14
N ILE A 29 -2.51 -13.60 0.38
CA ILE A 29 -2.90 -14.61 1.39
C ILE A 29 -3.44 -14.00 2.69
N ASN A 30 -3.02 -12.78 3.04
CA ASN A 30 -3.40 -12.11 4.29
C ASN A 30 -4.57 -11.13 4.14
N GLN A 31 -5.17 -11.02 2.95
CA GLN A 31 -6.15 -9.96 2.65
C GLN A 31 -7.60 -10.30 3.04
N GLY A 32 -7.86 -11.49 3.59
CA GLY A 32 -9.14 -11.83 4.22
C GLY A 32 -10.27 -12.23 3.27
N TYR A 33 -10.05 -12.19 1.94
CA TYR A 33 -10.90 -12.83 0.95
C TYR A 33 -10.17 -14.02 0.33
N ASP A 34 -10.93 -15.00 -0.12
CA ASP A 34 -10.37 -16.19 -0.76
C ASP A 34 -9.87 -15.84 -2.17
N SER A 35 -8.66 -15.26 -2.24
CA SER A 35 -8.00 -14.88 -3.49
C SER A 35 -7.39 -16.08 -4.23
N LEU A 36 -7.26 -17.22 -3.55
CA LEU A 36 -6.46 -18.34 -4.02
C LEU A 36 -7.05 -19.05 -5.24
N ASN A 37 -8.36 -18.97 -5.44
CA ASN A 37 -9.07 -19.70 -6.49
C ASN A 37 -9.88 -18.77 -7.41
N LEU A 38 -9.27 -17.66 -7.84
CA LEU A 38 -9.93 -16.68 -8.72
C LEU A 38 -9.11 -16.44 -10.00
N VAL A 39 -9.78 -16.61 -11.14
CA VAL A 39 -9.32 -16.12 -12.44
C VAL A 39 -9.98 -14.78 -12.70
N VAL A 40 -9.21 -13.81 -13.16
CA VAL A 40 -9.66 -12.48 -13.53
C VAL A 40 -9.45 -12.26 -15.02
N ALA A 41 -10.47 -11.74 -15.69
CA ALA A 41 -10.45 -11.44 -17.11
C ALA A 41 -11.03 -10.03 -17.33
N PRO A 42 -10.17 -8.99 -17.41
CA PRO A 42 -10.62 -7.67 -17.84
C PRO A 42 -11.13 -7.74 -19.28
N ILE A 43 -12.33 -7.21 -19.49
CA ILE A 43 -13.01 -7.19 -20.77
C ILE A 43 -13.28 -5.73 -21.10
N LYS A 44 -12.85 -5.32 -22.27
CA LYS A 44 -13.15 -4.00 -22.82
C LYS A 44 -13.86 -4.18 -24.16
N LEU A 45 -15.13 -3.82 -24.18
CA LEU A 45 -15.96 -3.82 -25.38
C LEU A 45 -15.76 -2.50 -26.14
N GLU A 46 -15.83 -2.55 -27.45
CA GLU A 46 -15.71 -1.34 -28.26
C GLU A 46 -17.04 -0.58 -28.26
N GLU A 47 -17.05 0.64 -27.73
CA GLU A 47 -18.26 1.47 -27.56
C GLU A 47 -19.07 1.67 -28.84
N ARG A 48 -18.38 1.66 -30.00
CA ARG A 48 -19.06 1.81 -31.32
C ARG A 48 -19.87 0.59 -31.73
N GLN A 49 -19.54 -0.59 -31.22
CA GLN A 49 -20.17 -1.86 -31.57
C GLN A 49 -21.13 -2.35 -30.49
N TYR A 50 -20.89 -1.95 -29.24
CA TYR A 50 -21.61 -2.42 -28.07
C TYR A 50 -22.36 -1.26 -27.41
N ASP A 51 -23.64 -1.16 -27.69
CA ASP A 51 -24.60 -0.37 -26.90
C ASP A 51 -24.85 -1.06 -25.52
N HIS A 52 -25.68 -0.45 -24.70
CA HIS A 52 -25.98 -1.00 -23.38
C HIS A 52 -26.58 -2.42 -23.47
N ALA A 53 -27.59 -2.63 -24.29
CA ALA A 53 -28.28 -3.91 -24.44
C ALA A 53 -27.33 -5.02 -24.93
N ARG A 54 -26.52 -4.71 -25.95
CA ARG A 54 -25.54 -5.67 -26.51
C ARG A 54 -24.45 -6.00 -25.51
N SER A 55 -24.00 -5.03 -24.70
CA SER A 55 -23.01 -5.25 -23.64
C SER A 55 -23.56 -6.21 -22.58
N GLN A 56 -24.81 -6.01 -22.15
CA GLN A 56 -25.47 -6.88 -21.17
C GLN A 56 -25.68 -8.30 -21.73
N ASP A 57 -26.13 -8.42 -22.98
CA ASP A 57 -26.27 -9.73 -23.65
C ASP A 57 -24.92 -10.46 -23.77
N PHE A 58 -23.87 -9.73 -24.13
CA PHE A 58 -22.51 -10.28 -24.17
C PHE A 58 -22.07 -10.81 -22.80
N TYR A 59 -22.19 -10.03 -21.73
CA TYR A 59 -21.81 -10.46 -20.39
C TYR A 59 -22.63 -11.66 -19.93
N ARG A 60 -23.93 -11.70 -20.24
CA ARG A 60 -24.81 -12.81 -19.92
C ARG A 60 -24.36 -14.11 -20.63
N ARG A 61 -24.17 -14.07 -21.95
CA ARG A 61 -23.71 -15.24 -22.73
C ARG A 61 -22.33 -15.70 -22.30
N LEU A 62 -21.45 -14.76 -21.98
CA LEU A 62 -20.12 -15.10 -21.49
C LEU A 62 -20.18 -15.79 -20.12
N ALA A 63 -21.04 -15.31 -19.23
CA ALA A 63 -21.26 -15.95 -17.92
C ALA A 63 -21.79 -17.38 -18.08
N GLU A 64 -22.82 -17.58 -18.91
CA GLU A 64 -23.41 -18.90 -19.19
C GLU A 64 -22.35 -19.87 -19.73
N ARG A 65 -21.60 -19.43 -20.75
CA ARG A 65 -20.56 -20.26 -21.36
C ARG A 65 -19.43 -20.59 -20.42
N THR A 66 -19.03 -19.63 -19.59
CA THR A 66 -17.96 -19.83 -18.62
C THR A 66 -18.39 -20.74 -17.46
N ARG A 67 -19.63 -20.60 -16.98
CA ARG A 67 -20.21 -21.49 -15.97
C ARG A 67 -20.28 -22.95 -16.42
N ALA A 68 -20.40 -23.21 -17.73
CA ALA A 68 -20.41 -24.56 -18.30
C ALA A 68 -19.03 -25.22 -18.32
N LEU A 69 -17.95 -24.49 -18.04
CA LEU A 69 -16.60 -25.07 -17.98
C LEU A 69 -16.42 -25.92 -16.73
N ALA A 70 -15.84 -27.10 -16.88
CA ALA A 70 -15.52 -27.97 -15.75
C ALA A 70 -14.55 -27.27 -14.77
N GLY A 71 -14.87 -27.31 -13.49
CA GLY A 71 -14.04 -26.70 -12.45
C GLY A 71 -14.41 -25.23 -12.13
N VAL A 72 -15.41 -24.65 -12.80
CA VAL A 72 -15.96 -23.33 -12.44
C VAL A 72 -17.03 -23.49 -11.36
N ARG A 73 -16.93 -22.68 -10.30
CA ARG A 73 -17.94 -22.62 -9.22
C ARG A 73 -18.89 -21.43 -9.41
N GLU A 74 -18.34 -20.26 -9.65
CA GLU A 74 -19.11 -19.02 -9.82
C GLU A 74 -18.45 -18.13 -10.86
N VAL A 75 -19.28 -17.35 -11.57
CA VAL A 75 -18.85 -16.34 -12.52
C VAL A 75 -19.60 -15.06 -12.19
N VAL A 76 -18.87 -14.00 -11.90
CA VAL A 76 -19.42 -12.69 -11.57
C VAL A 76 -18.66 -11.59 -12.30
N PHE A 77 -19.28 -10.42 -12.41
CA PHE A 77 -18.69 -9.25 -13.06
C PHE A 77 -18.58 -8.08 -12.08
N ALA A 78 -17.56 -7.26 -12.28
CA ALA A 78 -17.43 -5.97 -11.63
C ALA A 78 -16.77 -4.98 -12.58
N ALA A 79 -17.08 -3.70 -12.46
CA ALA A 79 -16.43 -2.68 -13.30
C ALA A 79 -14.92 -2.59 -12.99
N ARG A 80 -14.55 -2.84 -11.73
CA ARG A 80 -13.14 -2.78 -11.27
C ARG A 80 -12.73 -4.03 -10.53
N LEU A 81 -11.45 -4.36 -10.66
CA LEU A 81 -10.85 -5.41 -9.84
C LEU A 81 -10.87 -5.01 -8.36
N PRO A 82 -11.07 -5.97 -7.47
CA PRO A 82 -10.94 -5.73 -6.04
C PRO A 82 -9.46 -5.60 -5.62
N VAL A 83 -8.70 -4.79 -6.34
CA VAL A 83 -7.27 -4.55 -6.09
C VAL A 83 -7.11 -3.13 -5.54
N PRO A 84 -6.95 -2.96 -4.22
CA PRO A 84 -7.04 -1.65 -3.55
C PRO A 84 -5.95 -0.66 -3.94
N VAL A 85 -4.93 -1.11 -4.66
CA VAL A 85 -3.73 -0.30 -4.90
C VAL A 85 -3.72 0.33 -6.29
N LEU A 86 -4.45 -0.25 -7.26
CA LEU A 86 -4.37 0.18 -8.66
C LEU A 86 -5.49 1.13 -9.07
N ASP A 87 -6.70 0.92 -8.59
CA ASP A 87 -7.85 1.79 -8.89
C ASP A 87 -8.95 1.60 -7.84
N ARG A 88 -9.06 2.54 -6.92
CA ARG A 88 -10.10 2.48 -5.88
C ARG A 88 -11.46 2.95 -6.37
N GLY A 89 -11.50 3.53 -7.58
CA GLY A 89 -12.72 4.11 -8.08
C GLY A 89 -13.37 5.01 -7.04
N ARG A 90 -12.96 6.25 -6.97
CA ARG A 90 -13.65 7.27 -6.19
C ARG A 90 -14.60 8.03 -7.10
N SER A 91 -15.82 8.23 -6.64
CA SER A 91 -16.81 9.04 -7.36
C SER A 91 -17.60 9.87 -6.37
N PRO A 92 -17.95 11.10 -6.72
CA PRO A 92 -18.84 11.90 -5.91
C PRO A 92 -20.22 11.23 -5.83
N VAL A 93 -20.80 11.24 -4.63
CA VAL A 93 -22.12 10.68 -4.37
C VAL A 93 -22.84 11.59 -3.38
N GLY A 94 -24.12 11.87 -3.67
CA GLY A 94 -25.01 12.51 -2.71
C GLY A 94 -25.62 11.47 -1.77
N ILE A 95 -25.96 11.89 -0.56
CA ILE A 95 -26.54 11.03 0.49
C ILE A 95 -27.81 11.70 1.01
N GLU A 96 -28.89 10.95 1.05
CA GLU A 96 -30.19 11.42 1.55
C GLU A 96 -30.05 12.01 2.97
N ASP A 97 -30.64 13.16 3.18
CA ASP A 97 -30.64 13.89 4.47
C ASP A 97 -29.26 14.32 4.97
N TYR A 98 -28.20 14.24 4.15
CA TYR A 98 -26.85 14.66 4.51
C TYR A 98 -26.42 15.90 3.73
N GLN A 99 -25.99 16.93 4.46
CA GLN A 99 -25.38 18.14 3.86
C GLN A 99 -23.89 18.14 4.18
N PRO A 100 -23.03 18.06 3.14
CA PRO A 100 -21.60 18.08 3.35
C PRO A 100 -21.12 19.38 3.99
N SER A 101 -20.17 19.30 4.89
CA SER A 101 -19.49 20.45 5.45
C SER A 101 -18.69 21.19 4.36
N PRO A 102 -18.47 22.53 4.48
CA PRO A 102 -17.66 23.27 3.51
C PRO A 102 -16.25 22.64 3.36
N GLY A 103 -15.94 22.17 2.15
CA GLY A 103 -14.66 21.50 1.84
C GLY A 103 -14.61 20.01 2.12
N GLU A 104 -15.71 19.39 2.52
CA GLU A 104 -15.79 17.93 2.66
C GLU A 104 -15.77 17.24 1.28
N ASP A 105 -14.86 16.30 1.12
CA ASP A 105 -14.76 15.51 -0.11
C ASP A 105 -15.79 14.35 -0.10
N MET A 106 -16.82 14.49 -0.93
CA MET A 106 -17.87 13.49 -1.12
C MET A 106 -17.54 12.46 -2.20
N ALA A 107 -16.32 12.45 -2.74
CA ALA A 107 -15.84 11.37 -3.59
C ALA A 107 -15.49 10.16 -2.74
N LEU A 108 -16.43 9.24 -2.58
CA LEU A 108 -16.28 8.01 -1.79
C LEU A 108 -15.78 6.84 -2.65
N GLU A 109 -15.24 5.82 -2.00
CA GLU A 109 -14.84 4.59 -2.70
C GLU A 109 -16.08 3.89 -3.28
N THR A 110 -15.99 3.48 -4.55
CA THR A 110 -17.13 2.87 -5.26
C THR A 110 -16.71 1.77 -6.22
N ASN A 111 -17.64 0.86 -6.48
CA ASN A 111 -17.56 -0.09 -7.57
C ASN A 111 -18.95 -0.23 -8.23
N THR A 112 -18.97 -0.86 -9.39
CA THR A 112 -20.20 -1.32 -10.01
C THR A 112 -20.10 -2.83 -10.14
N ILE A 113 -20.99 -3.57 -9.50
CA ILE A 113 -20.88 -5.02 -9.32
C ILE A 113 -22.12 -5.74 -9.82
N GLY A 114 -21.92 -6.92 -10.38
CA GLY A 114 -22.99 -7.80 -10.81
C GLY A 114 -23.53 -8.68 -9.69
N PRO A 115 -24.68 -9.36 -9.93
CA PRO A 115 -25.26 -10.30 -8.99
C PRO A 115 -24.28 -11.40 -8.55
N GLY A 116 -24.30 -11.74 -7.26
CA GLY A 116 -23.45 -12.76 -6.68
C GLY A 116 -21.99 -12.34 -6.39
N TYR A 117 -21.62 -11.09 -6.73
CA TYR A 117 -20.26 -10.60 -6.50
C TYR A 117 -19.87 -10.65 -5.02
N LEU A 118 -20.75 -10.20 -4.12
CA LEU A 118 -20.48 -10.19 -2.68
C LEU A 118 -20.20 -11.61 -2.16
N LYS A 119 -20.99 -12.58 -2.60
CA LYS A 119 -20.81 -13.99 -2.26
C LYS A 119 -19.50 -14.54 -2.86
N ALA A 120 -19.23 -14.26 -4.14
CA ALA A 120 -18.00 -14.71 -4.81
C ALA A 120 -16.74 -14.14 -4.13
N MET A 121 -16.81 -12.93 -3.58
CA MET A 121 -15.72 -12.28 -2.85
C MET A 121 -15.71 -12.59 -1.35
N ASN A 122 -16.65 -13.43 -0.87
CA ASN A 122 -16.82 -13.75 0.54
C ASN A 122 -17.02 -12.51 1.43
N ILE A 123 -17.78 -11.52 0.91
CA ILE A 123 -18.16 -10.31 1.63
C ILE A 123 -19.52 -10.54 2.31
N PRO A 124 -19.58 -10.63 3.64
CA PRO A 124 -20.83 -10.94 4.32
C PRO A 124 -21.80 -9.75 4.29
N ILE A 125 -23.07 -10.03 4.03
CA ILE A 125 -24.17 -9.07 4.15
C ILE A 125 -24.55 -8.98 5.63
N ALA A 126 -24.53 -7.76 6.16
CA ALA A 126 -24.95 -7.49 7.54
C ALA A 126 -26.48 -7.32 7.64
N ASN A 127 -27.06 -6.57 6.69
CA ASN A 127 -28.51 -6.33 6.60
C ASN A 127 -28.94 -6.22 5.14
N GLY A 128 -30.18 -6.60 4.84
CA GLY A 128 -30.73 -6.49 3.49
C GLY A 128 -30.33 -7.64 2.57
N ARG A 129 -30.09 -7.35 1.29
CA ARG A 129 -29.81 -8.34 0.24
C ARG A 129 -28.67 -7.92 -0.70
N ASP A 130 -28.13 -8.88 -1.43
CA ASP A 130 -27.27 -8.67 -2.59
C ASP A 130 -28.09 -8.20 -3.81
N PHE A 131 -27.39 -7.73 -4.84
CA PHE A 131 -28.00 -7.55 -6.13
C PHE A 131 -28.43 -8.88 -6.74
N ASP A 132 -29.55 -8.86 -7.42
CA ASP A 132 -30.12 -10.04 -8.08
C ASP A 132 -30.71 -9.71 -9.47
N GLU A 133 -31.33 -10.69 -10.13
CA GLU A 133 -31.86 -10.54 -11.49
C GLU A 133 -33.06 -9.56 -11.58
N ARG A 134 -33.63 -9.12 -10.46
CA ARG A 134 -34.69 -8.10 -10.42
C ARG A 134 -34.15 -6.69 -10.61
N ASP A 135 -32.87 -6.48 -10.31
CA ASP A 135 -32.21 -5.17 -10.40
C ASP A 135 -31.75 -4.88 -11.83
N ARG A 136 -32.72 -4.85 -12.78
CA ARG A 136 -32.52 -4.60 -14.19
C ARG A 136 -32.50 -3.11 -14.50
N GLU A 137 -32.13 -2.75 -15.73
CA GLU A 137 -32.05 -1.37 -16.20
C GLU A 137 -33.34 -0.58 -16.03
N ASP A 138 -34.48 -1.26 -16.26
CA ASP A 138 -35.83 -0.71 -16.16
C ASP A 138 -36.39 -0.68 -14.73
N ALA A 139 -35.68 -1.29 -13.77
CA ALA A 139 -36.06 -1.32 -12.36
C ALA A 139 -35.59 -0.05 -11.62
N PRO A 140 -36.19 0.28 -10.46
CA PRO A 140 -35.68 1.34 -9.60
C PRO A 140 -34.19 1.17 -9.28
N CYS A 141 -33.45 2.27 -9.29
CA CYS A 141 -32.02 2.24 -9.00
C CYS A 141 -31.75 1.73 -7.58
N VAL A 142 -30.79 0.81 -7.46
CA VAL A 142 -30.40 0.22 -6.18
C VAL A 142 -28.90 0.37 -5.89
N ALA A 143 -28.59 0.42 -4.60
CA ALA A 143 -27.22 0.51 -4.11
C ALA A 143 -26.98 -0.45 -2.93
N VAL A 144 -25.72 -0.82 -2.75
CA VAL A 144 -25.23 -1.52 -1.56
C VAL A 144 -24.14 -0.67 -0.93
N VAL A 145 -24.11 -0.58 0.40
CA VAL A 145 -23.13 0.20 1.16
C VAL A 145 -22.45 -0.66 2.22
N ASN A 146 -21.27 -0.24 2.71
CA ASN A 146 -20.66 -0.90 3.86
C ASN A 146 -21.10 -0.29 5.20
N GLU A 147 -20.81 -0.98 6.30
CA GLU A 147 -21.13 -0.51 7.65
C GLU A 147 -20.45 0.83 7.97
N ALA A 148 -19.25 1.08 7.47
CA ALA A 148 -18.54 2.34 7.68
C ALA A 148 -19.29 3.54 7.07
N LEU A 149 -19.83 3.39 5.86
CA LEU A 149 -20.67 4.41 5.23
C LEU A 149 -21.97 4.59 6.03
N ALA A 150 -22.60 3.48 6.39
CA ALA A 150 -23.86 3.52 7.16
C ALA A 150 -23.65 4.25 8.50
N ARG A 151 -22.60 3.93 9.23
CA ARG A 151 -22.30 4.58 10.54
C ARG A 151 -21.96 6.05 10.40
N ARG A 152 -21.25 6.43 9.34
CA ARG A 152 -20.77 7.82 9.18
C ARG A 152 -21.86 8.77 8.75
N TYR A 153 -22.76 8.36 7.85
CA TYR A 153 -23.66 9.26 7.16
C TYR A 153 -25.14 9.08 7.52
N PHE A 154 -25.52 7.97 8.15
CA PHE A 154 -26.90 7.72 8.52
C PHE A 154 -27.07 7.61 10.03
N ALA A 155 -28.08 8.30 10.56
CA ALA A 155 -28.37 8.31 11.98
C ALA A 155 -28.59 6.89 12.55
N GLY A 156 -27.79 6.51 13.54
CA GLY A 156 -27.82 5.17 14.14
C GLY A 156 -27.40 4.04 13.21
N GLY A 157 -26.69 4.34 12.11
CA GLY A 157 -26.22 3.34 11.15
C GLY A 157 -27.32 2.69 10.29
N ARG A 158 -28.54 3.23 10.31
CA ARG A 158 -29.71 2.69 9.59
C ARG A 158 -29.76 3.22 8.17
N ALA A 159 -29.00 2.59 7.26
CA ALA A 159 -28.93 2.97 5.86
C ALA A 159 -29.93 2.22 4.97
N LEU A 160 -30.42 1.03 5.38
CA LEU A 160 -31.33 0.23 4.56
C LEU A 160 -32.63 0.98 4.27
N GLY A 161 -33.09 1.01 3.02
CA GLY A 161 -34.26 1.73 2.54
C GLY A 161 -34.06 3.26 2.38
N LYS A 162 -32.88 3.77 2.71
CA LYS A 162 -32.45 5.15 2.41
C LYS A 162 -31.83 5.23 1.02
N HIS A 163 -31.51 6.44 0.54
CA HIS A 163 -31.07 6.64 -0.82
C HIS A 163 -29.65 7.24 -0.91
N LEU A 164 -28.91 6.78 -1.91
CA LEU A 164 -27.77 7.47 -2.46
C LEU A 164 -28.19 8.23 -3.73
N ILE A 165 -27.58 9.36 -3.96
CA ILE A 165 -27.83 10.18 -5.16
C ILE A 165 -26.66 9.98 -6.11
N LYS A 166 -26.91 9.23 -7.19
CA LYS A 166 -25.93 9.01 -8.25
C LYS A 166 -25.91 10.21 -9.18
N HIS A 167 -24.81 10.96 -9.18
CA HIS A 167 -24.63 12.07 -10.10
C HIS A 167 -24.30 11.55 -11.50
N ALA A 168 -25.18 11.76 -12.45
CA ALA A 168 -25.07 11.23 -13.81
C ALA A 168 -24.46 12.22 -14.82
N GLY A 169 -23.67 13.20 -14.34
CA GLY A 169 -23.03 14.20 -15.19
C GLY A 169 -24.04 15.10 -15.90
N GLN A 170 -24.29 14.90 -17.19
CA GLN A 170 -25.25 15.67 -17.98
C GLN A 170 -26.71 15.20 -17.85
N HIS A 171 -26.96 14.08 -17.17
CA HIS A 171 -28.29 13.56 -16.90
C HIS A 171 -28.76 13.98 -15.49
N PRO A 172 -30.09 13.96 -15.24
CA PRO A 172 -30.61 14.27 -13.90
C PRO A 172 -30.10 13.26 -12.87
N ASP A 173 -29.89 13.75 -11.65
CA ASP A 173 -29.47 12.93 -10.51
C ASP A 173 -30.46 11.79 -10.26
N GLN A 174 -29.93 10.60 -10.10
CA GLN A 174 -30.73 9.39 -9.90
C GLN A 174 -30.67 8.95 -8.43
N TRP A 175 -31.84 8.80 -7.82
CA TRP A 175 -31.98 8.29 -6.46
C TRP A 175 -31.94 6.77 -6.46
N CYS A 176 -31.00 6.20 -5.73
CA CYS A 176 -30.78 4.75 -5.69
C CYS A 176 -31.01 4.27 -4.26
N GLU A 177 -32.00 3.38 -4.09
CA GLU A 177 -32.34 2.81 -2.79
C GLU A 177 -31.25 1.87 -2.30
N ILE A 178 -30.86 2.00 -1.02
CA ILE A 178 -29.92 1.10 -0.36
C ILE A 178 -30.65 -0.18 0.02
N VAL A 179 -30.41 -1.24 -0.75
CA VAL A 179 -31.03 -2.57 -0.57
C VAL A 179 -30.21 -3.51 0.28
N GLY A 180 -28.93 -3.19 0.50
CA GLY A 180 -28.03 -4.02 1.30
C GLY A 180 -26.96 -3.21 2.03
N VAL A 181 -26.63 -3.67 3.23
CA VAL A 181 -25.51 -3.19 4.02
C VAL A 181 -24.56 -4.38 4.23
N VAL A 182 -23.32 -4.25 3.74
CA VAL A 182 -22.29 -5.28 3.92
C VAL A 182 -21.38 -4.94 5.09
N ARG A 183 -20.79 -5.97 5.69
CA ARG A 183 -19.77 -5.76 6.72
C ARG A 183 -18.57 -5.05 6.14
N ASP A 184 -17.91 -4.29 7.00
CA ASP A 184 -16.64 -3.68 6.64
C ASP A 184 -15.66 -4.78 6.26
N ASP A 185 -15.18 -4.73 5.03
CA ASP A 185 -14.33 -5.74 4.47
C ASP A 185 -12.95 -5.69 5.12
N LYS A 186 -12.38 -6.86 5.39
CA LYS A 186 -10.97 -7.00 5.83
C LYS A 186 -9.99 -6.44 4.80
N PHE A 187 -10.44 -6.28 3.58
CA PHE A 187 -9.73 -5.58 2.53
C PHE A 187 -9.41 -4.11 2.88
N GLN A 188 -10.33 -3.47 3.59
CA GLN A 188 -10.15 -2.13 4.15
C GLN A 188 -9.49 -2.17 5.55
N ALA A 189 -9.55 -3.32 6.23
CA ALA A 189 -9.01 -3.51 7.59
C ALA A 189 -7.48 -3.44 7.70
N LEU A 190 -6.77 -3.27 6.58
CA LEU A 190 -5.36 -2.89 6.57
C LEU A 190 -5.15 -1.39 6.89
N ARG A 191 -6.23 -0.62 6.96
CA ARG A 191 -6.26 0.74 7.51
C ARG A 191 -6.75 0.68 8.95
N THR A 192 -6.38 1.67 9.72
CA THR A 192 -6.79 1.82 11.13
C THR A 192 -8.31 1.96 11.26
N GLU A 193 -8.97 2.49 10.21
CA GLU A 193 -10.43 2.62 10.12
C GLU A 193 -10.92 2.22 8.71
N PRO A 194 -12.04 1.48 8.59
CA PRO A 194 -12.68 1.18 7.32
C PRO A 194 -13.16 2.46 6.64
N LEU A 195 -12.95 2.55 5.31
CA LEU A 195 -13.45 3.69 4.54
C LEU A 195 -14.92 3.47 4.14
N PRO A 196 -15.71 4.55 4.05
CA PRO A 196 -17.01 4.53 3.43
C PRO A 196 -16.92 4.02 1.98
N TRP A 197 -17.70 2.99 1.67
CA TRP A 197 -17.75 2.36 0.35
C TRP A 197 -19.19 2.09 -0.06
N TYR A 198 -19.46 2.22 -1.36
CA TYR A 198 -20.73 1.88 -1.96
C TYR A 198 -20.57 1.19 -3.31
N ALA A 199 -21.61 0.47 -3.75
CA ALA A 199 -21.67 -0.11 -5.07
C ALA A 199 -23.06 0.08 -5.70
N PHE A 200 -23.07 0.23 -7.04
CA PHE A 200 -24.28 0.18 -7.86
C PHE A 200 -24.35 -1.14 -8.61
N ALA A 201 -25.57 -1.52 -9.03
CA ALA A 201 -25.77 -2.70 -9.85
C ALA A 201 -25.20 -2.52 -11.26
N LEU A 202 -24.42 -3.50 -11.75
CA LEU A 202 -23.83 -3.47 -13.08
C LEU A 202 -24.90 -3.50 -14.17
N SER A 203 -26.01 -4.18 -13.93
CA SER A 203 -27.17 -4.23 -14.81
C SER A 203 -27.84 -2.86 -15.03
N GLN A 204 -27.70 -1.94 -14.05
CA GLN A 204 -28.26 -0.58 -14.10
C GLN A 204 -27.20 0.47 -14.49
N SER A 205 -26.06 0.04 -14.98
CA SER A 205 -24.94 0.93 -15.35
C SER A 205 -24.49 0.60 -16.77
N HIS A 206 -24.45 1.63 -17.63
CA HIS A 206 -23.84 1.44 -18.94
C HIS A 206 -22.32 1.32 -18.77
N SER A 207 -21.80 0.11 -18.98
CA SER A 207 -20.37 -0.13 -18.90
C SER A 207 -19.91 -1.04 -20.02
N THR A 208 -19.07 -0.51 -20.89
CA THR A 208 -18.36 -1.25 -21.95
C THR A 208 -17.07 -1.90 -21.41
N SER A 209 -16.71 -1.60 -20.17
CA SER A 209 -15.55 -2.19 -19.50
C SER A 209 -15.98 -2.87 -18.21
N ALA A 210 -15.76 -4.18 -18.12
CA ALA A 210 -16.01 -4.95 -16.92
C ALA A 210 -14.93 -6.03 -16.75
N THR A 211 -14.67 -6.41 -15.51
CA THR A 211 -13.80 -7.54 -15.19
C THR A 211 -14.65 -8.74 -14.83
N MET A 212 -14.50 -9.82 -15.56
CA MET A 212 -15.06 -11.11 -15.20
C MET A 212 -14.17 -11.77 -14.13
N LEU A 213 -14.80 -12.20 -13.06
CA LEU A 213 -14.18 -12.93 -11.96
C LEU A 213 -14.75 -14.36 -11.98
N VAL A 214 -13.88 -15.35 -12.08
CA VAL A 214 -14.26 -16.76 -12.14
C VAL A 214 -13.70 -17.49 -10.94
N ARG A 215 -14.56 -17.93 -10.05
CA ARG A 215 -14.17 -18.76 -8.91
C ARG A 215 -14.04 -20.20 -9.34
N THR A 216 -12.91 -20.82 -9.02
CA THR A 216 -12.57 -22.17 -9.43
C THR A 216 -12.64 -23.17 -8.28
N ALA A 217 -12.88 -24.43 -8.60
CA ALA A 217 -12.88 -25.53 -7.62
C ALA A 217 -11.46 -26.05 -7.31
N GLY A 218 -10.51 -25.77 -8.16
CA GLY A 218 -9.11 -26.17 -8.08
C GLY A 218 -8.17 -25.05 -8.50
N PRO A 219 -6.90 -25.37 -8.81
CA PRO A 219 -5.90 -24.38 -9.20
C PRO A 219 -6.39 -23.52 -10.37
N PRO A 220 -6.45 -22.18 -10.22
CA PRO A 220 -7.03 -21.30 -11.22
C PRO A 220 -6.23 -21.25 -12.53
N GLU A 221 -4.93 -21.56 -12.47
CA GLU A 221 -4.02 -21.57 -13.63
C GLU A 221 -4.53 -22.50 -14.72
N ASN A 222 -5.15 -23.63 -14.33
CA ASN A 222 -5.67 -24.64 -15.27
C ASN A 222 -6.87 -24.14 -16.08
N LEU A 223 -7.61 -23.14 -15.55
CA LEU A 223 -8.79 -22.59 -16.19
C LEU A 223 -8.50 -21.38 -17.08
N VAL A 224 -7.37 -20.71 -16.89
CA VAL A 224 -6.98 -19.50 -17.67
C VAL A 224 -7.09 -19.72 -19.18
N PRO A 225 -6.56 -20.84 -19.79
CA PRO A 225 -6.68 -21.07 -21.24
C PRO A 225 -8.13 -21.30 -21.67
N ASN A 226 -8.94 -21.95 -20.83
CA ASN A 226 -10.33 -22.26 -21.15
C ASN A 226 -11.21 -21.00 -21.11
N VAL A 227 -11.02 -20.15 -20.10
CA VAL A 227 -11.68 -18.86 -19.98
C VAL A 227 -11.32 -17.97 -21.17
N ARG A 228 -10.05 -17.90 -21.55
CA ARG A 228 -9.61 -17.14 -22.74
C ARG A 228 -10.32 -17.61 -24.00
N ARG A 229 -10.39 -18.94 -24.23
CA ARG A 229 -11.11 -19.50 -25.40
C ARG A 229 -12.60 -19.20 -25.34
N ALA A 230 -13.22 -19.19 -24.17
CA ALA A 230 -14.64 -18.88 -24.02
C ALA A 230 -14.95 -17.44 -24.43
N ILE A 231 -14.08 -16.49 -24.09
CA ILE A 231 -14.22 -15.08 -24.49
C ILE A 231 -14.03 -14.93 -26.02
N GLN A 232 -12.93 -15.47 -26.57
CA GLN A 232 -12.60 -15.38 -27.99
C GLN A 232 -13.63 -16.06 -28.90
N ALA A 233 -14.33 -17.06 -28.40
CA ALA A 233 -15.37 -17.74 -29.15
C ALA A 233 -16.69 -16.94 -29.23
N LEU A 234 -16.85 -15.89 -28.41
CA LEU A 234 -17.98 -14.96 -28.50
C LEU A 234 -17.62 -13.76 -29.37
N ASP A 235 -16.44 -13.24 -29.22
CA ASP A 235 -15.94 -12.13 -30.03
C ASP A 235 -14.41 -12.19 -30.12
N GLN A 236 -13.89 -12.36 -31.33
CA GLN A 236 -12.46 -12.44 -31.63
C GLN A 236 -11.76 -11.06 -31.57
N THR A 237 -12.52 -9.97 -31.62
CA THR A 237 -11.97 -8.61 -31.59
C THR A 237 -11.57 -8.18 -30.18
N ILE A 238 -12.11 -8.84 -29.16
CA ILE A 238 -11.78 -8.54 -27.77
C ILE A 238 -10.33 -8.96 -27.47
N LEU A 239 -9.53 -7.98 -27.09
CA LEU A 239 -8.15 -8.22 -26.67
C LEU A 239 -8.13 -8.95 -25.32
N VAL A 240 -7.93 -10.27 -25.39
CA VAL A 240 -7.88 -11.19 -24.22
C VAL A 240 -6.44 -11.30 -23.70
N SER A 241 -5.68 -10.23 -23.72
CA SER A 241 -4.25 -10.24 -23.34
C SER A 241 -3.98 -10.51 -21.86
N SER A 242 -4.98 -10.35 -21.00
CA SER A 242 -4.82 -10.29 -19.55
C SER A 242 -5.76 -11.20 -18.75
N VAL A 243 -6.10 -12.40 -19.28
CA VAL A 243 -6.72 -13.44 -18.42
C VAL A 243 -5.62 -14.03 -17.55
N LEU A 244 -5.69 -13.78 -16.26
CA LEU A 244 -4.68 -14.13 -15.27
C LEU A 244 -5.34 -14.70 -14.02
N THR A 245 -4.58 -15.32 -13.15
CA THR A 245 -5.05 -15.53 -11.79
C THR A 245 -5.07 -14.21 -11.03
N LEU A 246 -5.92 -14.06 -10.03
CA LEU A 246 -5.93 -12.86 -9.21
C LEU A 246 -4.54 -12.60 -8.58
N ASN A 247 -3.85 -13.66 -8.16
CA ASN A 247 -2.49 -13.55 -7.63
C ASN A 247 -1.49 -12.99 -8.66
N ASP A 248 -1.56 -13.44 -9.91
CA ASP A 248 -0.68 -12.96 -10.96
C ASP A 248 -0.97 -11.50 -11.33
N SER A 249 -2.21 -11.06 -11.16
CA SER A 249 -2.58 -9.65 -11.38
C SER A 249 -1.87 -8.66 -10.45
N PHE A 250 -1.40 -9.13 -9.28
CA PHE A 250 -0.54 -8.36 -8.39
C PHE A 250 0.95 -8.36 -8.81
N GLY A 251 1.34 -9.22 -9.75
CA GLY A 251 2.74 -9.39 -10.16
C GLY A 251 3.44 -8.08 -10.53
N PRO A 252 2.90 -7.25 -11.44
CA PRO A 252 3.50 -5.97 -11.82
C PRO A 252 3.66 -5.01 -10.62
N LEU A 253 2.67 -4.99 -9.73
CA LEU A 253 2.70 -4.19 -8.53
C LEU A 253 3.80 -4.65 -7.57
N LEU A 254 3.87 -5.95 -7.28
CA LEU A 254 4.91 -6.53 -6.42
C LEU A 254 6.29 -6.34 -7.01
N TYR A 255 6.43 -6.43 -8.35
CA TYR A 255 7.68 -6.14 -9.05
C TYR A 255 8.11 -4.69 -8.84
N PHE A 256 7.19 -3.74 -9.00
CA PHE A 256 7.45 -2.32 -8.74
C PHE A 256 7.92 -2.09 -7.29
N TYR A 257 7.23 -2.68 -6.30
CA TYR A 257 7.64 -2.57 -4.89
C TYR A 257 9.03 -3.17 -4.63
N ARG A 258 9.34 -4.32 -5.24
CA ARG A 258 10.66 -4.94 -5.12
C ARG A 258 11.74 -4.06 -5.74
N LEU A 259 11.51 -3.56 -6.95
CA LEU A 259 12.46 -2.68 -7.63
C LEU A 259 12.69 -1.39 -6.83
N PHE A 260 11.62 -0.75 -6.40
CA PHE A 260 11.69 0.46 -5.58
C PHE A 260 12.39 0.20 -4.24
N GLY A 261 12.08 -0.91 -3.59
CA GLY A 261 12.74 -1.35 -2.36
C GLY A 261 14.23 -1.61 -2.54
N LEU A 262 14.65 -2.20 -3.67
CA LEU A 262 16.07 -2.40 -4.02
C LEU A 262 16.80 -1.06 -4.26
N LEU A 263 16.17 -0.12 -4.96
CA LEU A 263 16.75 1.20 -5.23
C LEU A 263 16.93 2.00 -3.94
N VAL A 264 15.87 2.09 -3.13
CA VAL A 264 15.92 2.82 -1.86
C VAL A 264 16.84 2.11 -0.86
N GLY A 265 16.80 0.78 -0.79
CA GLY A 265 17.69 -0.03 0.04
C GLY A 265 19.16 0.10 -0.37
N GLY A 266 19.45 0.07 -1.67
CA GLY A 266 20.79 0.31 -2.21
C GLY A 266 21.31 1.72 -1.87
N GLY A 267 20.46 2.74 -2.04
CA GLY A 267 20.75 4.11 -1.59
C GLY A 267 21.05 4.18 -0.09
N GLY A 268 20.28 3.43 0.73
CA GLY A 268 20.50 3.30 2.17
C GLY A 268 21.87 2.69 2.53
N ILE A 269 22.29 1.64 1.81
CA ILE A 269 23.61 1.03 2.00
C ILE A 269 24.73 2.03 1.65
N LEU A 270 24.59 2.75 0.54
CA LEU A 270 25.55 3.80 0.16
C LEU A 270 25.61 4.90 1.22
N ALA A 271 24.45 5.32 1.74
CA ALA A 271 24.39 6.30 2.82
C ALA A 271 25.09 5.82 4.12
N ILE A 272 24.96 4.53 4.46
CA ILE A 272 25.72 3.93 5.58
C ILE A 272 27.22 4.00 5.31
N ILE A 273 27.67 3.57 4.14
CA ILE A 273 29.10 3.58 3.78
C ILE A 273 29.68 4.99 3.88
N LEU A 274 28.97 5.98 3.34
CA LEU A 274 29.36 7.39 3.44
C LEU A 274 29.40 7.87 4.88
N SER A 275 28.42 7.49 5.72
CA SER A 275 28.37 7.84 7.15
C SER A 275 29.54 7.23 7.92
N VAL A 276 29.85 5.96 7.65
CA VAL A 276 31.03 5.28 8.25
C VAL A 276 32.32 6.04 7.92
N ASN A 277 32.51 6.36 6.64
CA ASN A 277 33.70 7.10 6.18
C ASN A 277 33.77 8.50 6.83
N GLY A 278 32.66 9.22 6.90
CA GLY A 278 32.59 10.54 7.52
C GLY A 278 32.91 10.50 9.02
N ILE A 279 32.31 9.57 9.76
CA ILE A 279 32.56 9.39 11.20
C ILE A 279 34.01 8.95 11.44
N TYR A 280 34.49 7.95 10.68
CA TYR A 280 35.87 7.47 10.77
C TYR A 280 36.88 8.58 10.51
N GLY A 281 36.74 9.34 9.42
CA GLY A 281 37.64 10.42 9.05
C GLY A 281 37.68 11.53 10.10
N MET A 282 36.52 11.92 10.63
CA MET A 282 36.46 12.94 11.68
C MET A 282 37.10 12.48 12.98
N VAL A 283 36.80 11.25 13.44
CA VAL A 283 37.37 10.70 14.66
C VAL A 283 38.89 10.54 14.48
N ALA A 284 39.36 10.02 13.34
CA ALA A 284 40.78 9.90 13.04
C ALA A 284 41.49 11.26 13.06
N TYR A 285 40.89 12.28 12.44
CA TYR A 285 41.40 13.64 12.45
C TYR A 285 41.42 14.26 13.86
N ALA A 286 40.38 14.09 14.65
CA ALA A 286 40.30 14.58 16.01
C ALA A 286 41.37 13.92 16.93
N VAL A 287 41.60 12.61 16.75
CA VAL A 287 42.65 11.86 17.40
C VAL A 287 44.02 12.37 17.00
N SER A 288 44.29 12.53 15.71
CA SER A 288 45.56 13.02 15.17
C SER A 288 45.94 14.40 15.74
N ARG A 289 44.98 15.33 15.81
CA ARG A 289 45.21 16.66 16.41
C ARG A 289 45.50 16.63 17.91
N ARG A 290 45.07 15.59 18.61
CA ARG A 290 45.26 15.43 20.08
C ARG A 290 46.27 14.36 20.45
N THR A 291 47.04 13.85 19.46
CA THR A 291 48.01 12.76 19.71
C THR A 291 48.99 13.09 20.79
N ARG A 292 49.49 14.33 20.84
CA ARG A 292 50.43 14.79 21.92
C ARG A 292 49.74 14.83 23.26
N GLU A 293 48.52 15.35 23.37
CA GLU A 293 47.74 15.37 24.63
C GLU A 293 47.46 13.96 25.10
N ILE A 294 47.07 13.05 24.22
CA ILE A 294 46.80 11.64 24.49
C ILE A 294 48.09 10.94 24.94
N GLY A 295 49.22 11.22 24.29
CA GLY A 295 50.55 10.68 24.65
C GLY A 295 50.98 11.10 26.03
N ILE A 296 50.84 12.39 26.38
CA ILE A 296 51.18 12.90 27.76
C ILE A 296 50.30 12.22 28.81
N ARG A 297 49.01 12.08 28.56
CA ARG A 297 48.11 11.42 29.52
C ARG A 297 48.45 9.94 29.71
N LEU A 298 48.84 9.23 28.62
CA LEU A 298 49.29 7.84 28.71
C LEU A 298 50.60 7.72 29.46
N ALA A 299 51.56 8.63 29.24
CA ALA A 299 52.84 8.69 29.98
C ALA A 299 52.63 8.94 31.46
N LEU A 300 51.60 9.71 31.85
CA LEU A 300 51.20 9.96 33.24
C LEU A 300 50.35 8.84 33.85
N GLY A 301 50.19 7.69 33.13
CA GLY A 301 49.50 6.53 33.67
C GLY A 301 47.99 6.53 33.46
N ALA A 302 47.44 7.33 32.56
CA ALA A 302 46.01 7.31 32.26
C ALA A 302 45.59 5.97 31.66
N ASP A 303 44.46 5.43 32.13
CA ASP A 303 43.90 4.19 31.65
C ASP A 303 43.47 4.33 30.18
N LYS A 304 43.92 3.39 29.34
CA LYS A 304 43.56 3.30 27.91
C LYS A 304 42.05 3.25 27.67
N HIS A 305 41.31 2.62 28.60
CA HIS A 305 39.84 2.54 28.48
C HIS A 305 39.16 3.91 28.67
N LYS A 306 39.71 4.79 29.52
CA LYS A 306 39.18 6.15 29.72
C LYS A 306 39.33 6.99 28.45
N ILE A 307 40.49 6.87 27.76
CA ILE A 307 40.74 7.57 26.50
C ILE A 307 39.84 7.04 25.39
N LEU A 308 39.74 5.72 25.29
CA LEU A 308 38.83 5.08 24.32
C LEU A 308 37.38 5.56 24.49
N ARG A 309 36.88 5.56 25.71
CA ARG A 309 35.52 6.02 26.06
C ARG A 309 35.31 7.49 25.73
N LEU A 310 36.33 8.34 25.96
CA LEU A 310 36.24 9.77 25.63
C LEU A 310 36.05 9.99 24.13
N VAL A 311 36.85 9.32 23.30
CA VAL A 311 36.81 9.43 21.84
C VAL A 311 35.48 8.90 21.27
N ILE A 312 35.05 7.72 21.73
CA ILE A 312 33.74 7.14 21.30
C ILE A 312 32.63 8.06 21.72
N ARG A 313 32.62 8.60 22.92
CA ARG A 313 31.57 9.52 23.39
C ARG A 313 31.42 10.75 22.48
N GLN A 314 32.53 11.34 22.03
CA GLN A 314 32.51 12.51 21.15
C GLN A 314 31.87 12.19 19.76
N GLY A 315 32.22 11.03 19.19
CA GLY A 315 31.60 10.57 17.95
C GLY A 315 30.11 10.26 18.14
N MET A 316 29.75 9.57 19.21
CA MET A 316 28.36 9.16 19.49
C MET A 316 27.42 10.34 19.74
N ILE A 317 27.90 11.44 20.34
CA ILE A 317 27.09 12.65 20.51
C ILE A 317 26.59 13.17 19.16
N LEU A 318 27.45 13.20 18.14
CA LEU A 318 27.07 13.64 16.80
C LEU A 318 26.06 12.69 16.15
N VAL A 319 26.23 11.39 16.38
CA VAL A 319 25.29 10.35 15.90
C VAL A 319 23.93 10.51 16.54
N VAL A 320 23.87 10.76 17.86
CA VAL A 320 22.59 11.01 18.58
C VAL A 320 21.89 12.25 18.00
N TYR A 321 22.61 13.35 17.79
CA TYR A 321 22.03 14.54 17.14
C TYR A 321 21.53 14.23 15.72
N GLY A 322 22.32 13.47 14.94
CA GLY A 322 21.93 13.04 13.59
C GLY A 322 20.67 12.17 13.60
N LEU A 323 20.59 11.21 14.52
CA LEU A 323 19.42 10.36 14.67
C LEU A 323 18.18 11.15 15.11
N SER A 324 18.32 12.10 16.05
CA SER A 324 17.21 12.95 16.50
C SER A 324 16.65 13.79 15.36
N VAL A 325 17.52 14.45 14.59
CA VAL A 325 17.13 15.24 13.42
C VAL A 325 16.53 14.33 12.33
N GLY A 326 17.16 13.17 12.07
CA GLY A 326 16.69 12.18 11.10
C GLY A 326 15.32 11.63 11.45
N LEU A 327 15.06 11.35 12.72
CA LEU A 327 13.77 10.87 13.22
C LEU A 327 12.67 11.94 12.99
N LEU A 328 12.95 13.21 13.36
CA LEU A 328 12.00 14.30 13.16
C LEU A 328 11.69 14.51 11.67
N LEU A 329 12.72 14.49 10.81
CA LEU A 329 12.55 14.60 9.37
C LEU A 329 11.79 13.42 8.78
N ALA A 330 12.08 12.19 9.22
CA ALA A 330 11.38 11.00 8.76
C ALA A 330 9.90 11.03 9.13
N LEU A 331 9.57 11.42 10.37
CA LEU A 331 8.18 11.58 10.82
C LEU A 331 7.45 12.68 10.05
N ALA A 332 8.08 13.85 9.86
CA ALA A 332 7.50 14.95 9.09
C ALA A 332 7.27 14.53 7.63
N LEU A 333 8.25 13.89 6.98
CA LEU A 333 8.14 13.41 5.61
C LEU A 333 7.03 12.36 5.48
N THR A 334 6.93 11.44 6.43
CA THR A 334 5.89 10.40 6.41
C THR A 334 4.50 11.02 6.57
N GLN A 335 4.34 12.03 7.45
CA GLN A 335 3.07 12.75 7.58
C GLN A 335 2.68 13.50 6.30
N VAL A 336 3.64 14.15 5.65
CA VAL A 336 3.39 14.84 4.36
C VAL A 336 3.01 13.85 3.26
N LEU A 337 3.70 12.71 3.18
CA LEU A 337 3.43 11.70 2.15
C LEU A 337 2.13 10.93 2.39
N THR A 338 1.64 10.86 3.64
CA THR A 338 0.36 10.22 3.98
C THR A 338 -0.81 11.20 4.03
N SER A 339 -0.54 12.51 3.94
CA SER A 339 -1.60 13.51 3.83
C SER A 339 -2.36 13.36 2.50
N SER A 340 -3.63 13.81 2.51
CA SER A 340 -4.56 13.71 1.38
C SER A 340 -4.04 14.31 0.05
N ILE A 341 -2.97 15.12 0.10
CA ILE A 341 -2.40 15.79 -1.06
C ILE A 341 -1.63 14.82 -1.99
N PHE A 342 -1.00 13.79 -1.43
CA PHE A 342 -0.15 12.90 -2.22
C PHE A 342 -0.70 11.49 -2.41
N GLU A 343 -1.72 11.07 -1.65
CA GLU A 343 -2.36 9.73 -1.70
C GLU A 343 -1.47 8.61 -2.28
N ILE A 344 -0.20 8.56 -1.83
CA ILE A 344 0.74 7.59 -2.35
C ILE A 344 0.34 6.21 -1.81
N PRO A 345 -0.17 5.30 -2.65
CA PRO A 345 -0.71 4.01 -2.20
C PRO A 345 0.32 3.14 -1.48
N ILE A 346 1.60 3.41 -1.72
CA ILE A 346 2.76 2.68 -1.18
C ILE A 346 2.86 2.78 0.35
N LEU A 347 2.54 3.94 0.93
CA LEU A 347 2.68 4.21 2.36
C LEU A 347 1.39 4.07 3.16
N MET A 348 0.24 3.96 2.49
CA MET A 348 -1.07 3.92 3.15
C MET A 348 -1.31 2.68 4.04
N ARG A 349 -0.46 1.66 3.94
CA ARG A 349 -0.62 0.37 4.65
C ARG A 349 0.34 0.18 5.82
N VAL A 350 1.22 1.13 6.06
CA VAL A 350 2.14 1.09 7.19
C VAL A 350 1.84 2.28 8.08
N ASN A 351 1.72 2.04 9.38
CA ASN A 351 1.60 3.13 10.33
C ASN A 351 2.78 4.09 10.12
N ALA A 352 2.48 5.35 9.79
CA ALA A 352 3.48 6.38 9.50
C ALA A 352 4.60 6.47 10.55
N ALA A 353 4.29 6.07 11.78
CA ALA A 353 5.20 6.03 12.92
C ALA A 353 5.44 4.59 13.39
N ASP A 354 5.83 3.66 12.48
CA ASP A 354 6.12 2.28 12.85
C ASP A 354 7.36 2.19 13.77
N PRO A 355 7.17 1.97 15.08
CA PRO A 355 8.26 2.03 16.05
C PRO A 355 9.30 0.93 15.83
N LEU A 356 8.91 -0.18 15.22
CA LEU A 356 9.81 -1.30 14.97
C LEU A 356 10.79 -0.97 13.83
N THR A 357 10.30 -0.37 12.75
CA THR A 357 11.16 0.05 11.62
C THR A 357 12.10 1.17 12.02
N PHE A 358 11.60 2.19 12.71
CA PHE A 358 12.43 3.29 13.20
C PHE A 358 13.44 2.83 14.26
N GLY A 359 13.03 1.98 15.20
CA GLY A 359 13.91 1.40 16.21
C GLY A 359 15.02 0.53 15.64
N ALA A 360 14.68 -0.35 14.68
CA ALA A 360 15.65 -1.20 14.00
C ALA A 360 16.68 -0.38 13.19
N THR A 361 16.22 0.66 12.48
CA THR A 361 17.07 1.56 11.71
C THR A 361 18.01 2.36 12.63
N ALA A 362 17.48 2.89 13.75
CA ALA A 362 18.28 3.60 14.73
C ALA A 362 19.36 2.68 15.35
N LEU A 363 18.98 1.47 15.75
CA LEU A 363 19.90 0.49 16.31
C LEU A 363 21.01 0.13 15.33
N LEU A 364 20.66 -0.11 14.06
CA LEU A 364 21.63 -0.40 12.99
C LEU A 364 22.65 0.72 12.86
N LEU A 365 22.20 1.97 12.76
CA LEU A 365 23.09 3.13 12.62
C LEU A 365 23.95 3.34 13.88
N ILE A 366 23.43 3.11 15.09
CA ILE A 366 24.21 3.16 16.34
C ILE A 366 25.33 2.13 16.32
N VAL A 367 25.01 0.87 15.96
CA VAL A 367 26.01 -0.21 15.90
C VAL A 367 27.10 0.12 14.88
N VAL A 368 26.70 0.55 13.68
CA VAL A 368 27.64 0.92 12.61
C VAL A 368 28.54 2.11 13.05
N ALA A 369 27.96 3.13 13.68
CA ALA A 369 28.70 4.28 14.17
C ALA A 369 29.67 3.92 15.31
N LEU A 370 29.28 3.02 16.22
CA LEU A 370 30.17 2.50 17.26
C LEU A 370 31.37 1.79 16.65
N LEU A 371 31.16 0.95 15.63
CA LEU A 371 32.25 0.26 14.93
C LEU A 371 33.19 1.27 14.23
N ALA A 372 32.60 2.28 13.55
CA ALA A 372 33.36 3.34 12.90
C ALA A 372 34.20 4.19 13.85
N CYS A 373 33.69 4.45 15.05
CA CYS A 373 34.43 5.16 16.11
C CYS A 373 35.50 4.29 16.79
N TYR A 374 35.21 2.98 16.96
CA TYR A 374 36.09 2.08 17.71
C TYR A 374 37.43 1.87 17.04
N LEU A 375 37.49 1.69 15.74
CA LEU A 375 38.73 1.41 14.98
C LEU A 375 39.78 2.52 15.15
N PRO A 376 39.47 3.82 14.89
CA PRO A 376 40.46 4.89 15.07
C PRO A 376 40.76 5.14 16.53
N ALA A 377 39.80 5.00 17.46
CA ALA A 377 40.01 5.16 18.88
C ALA A 377 40.97 4.08 19.46
N ARG A 378 40.85 2.83 18.98
CA ARG A 378 41.77 1.75 19.34
C ARG A 378 43.21 2.00 18.82
N ARG A 379 43.33 2.60 17.63
CA ARG A 379 44.66 3.00 17.10
C ARG A 379 45.30 4.07 17.97
N ALA A 380 44.49 5.05 18.43
CA ALA A 380 44.97 6.11 19.34
C ALA A 380 45.54 5.59 20.65
N THR A 381 44.98 4.51 21.21
CA THR A 381 45.47 3.92 22.49
C THR A 381 46.72 3.06 22.32
N LYS A 382 47.15 2.78 21.07
CA LYS A 382 48.40 2.02 20.76
C LYS A 382 49.58 2.90 20.37
N VAL A 383 49.43 4.22 20.39
CA VAL A 383 50.55 5.15 20.13
C VAL A 383 51.59 5.06 21.23
N ASP A 384 52.84 4.86 20.81
CA ASP A 384 53.98 4.85 21.73
C ASP A 384 54.19 6.27 22.30
N PRO A 385 54.11 6.45 23.65
CA PRO A 385 54.31 7.76 24.27
C PRO A 385 55.65 8.44 23.91
N MET A 386 56.69 7.64 23.67
CA MET A 386 58.02 8.16 23.29
C MET A 386 58.04 8.74 21.87
N VAL A 387 57.29 8.15 20.94
CA VAL A 387 57.16 8.64 19.56
C VAL A 387 56.30 9.90 19.54
N ALA A 388 55.18 9.94 20.35
CA ALA A 388 54.30 11.09 20.42
C ALA A 388 54.95 12.37 20.97
N LEU A 389 56.00 12.24 21.76
CA LEU A 389 56.78 13.35 22.35
C LEU A 389 57.92 13.82 21.41
N ARG A 390 58.32 13.04 20.40
CA ARG A 390 59.44 13.28 19.50
C ARG A 390 59.08 13.96 18.17
N ILE A 391 57.78 14.11 17.90
CA ILE A 391 57.28 14.77 16.70
C ILE A 391 57.19 16.29 16.98
N GLU A 392 58.15 17.05 16.48
CA GLU A 392 58.10 18.51 16.39
C GLU A 392 57.12 18.94 15.29
#